data_f46d3f50ffb3bb4127ccaf20ec3ca838
#
_entry.id   f46d3f50ffb3bb4127ccaf20ec3ca838
#
_cell.length_a   1.000
_cell.length_b   1.000
_cell.length_c   1.000
_cell.angle_alpha   90.00
_cell.angle_beta   90.00
_cell.angle_gamma   90.00
#
_symmetry.space_group_name_H-M   'P 1'
#
loop_
_entity.id
_entity.type
_entity.pdbx_description
1 polymer ?
#
loop_
_entity_poly.entity_id
_entity_poly.type
_entity_poly.pdbx_seq_one_letter_code
_entity_poly.pdbx_strand_id
1 'polypeptide(L)' 'MQATATPALSINQRNLYAYYLNHKKKYGDTPCFVPKLPAQSSRLEQYLQALVRLEEYGLIRVDRSSANYTAWIMLPPKEQ' A
#
# COMPACT_ATOMS: atom_id res chain seq x y z
N MET A 1 -22.83 9.87 12.71
CA MET A 1 -21.90 9.08 12.08
C MET A 1 -20.56 9.25 12.68
N GLN A 2 -19.86 8.24 12.76
CA GLN A 2 -18.62 8.32 13.34
C GLN A 2 -17.57 8.81 12.43
N ALA A 3 -16.64 9.52 12.97
CA ALA A 3 -15.51 9.91 12.22
C ALA A 3 -14.73 8.68 11.86
N THR A 4 -14.33 8.62 10.66
CA THR A 4 -13.47 7.57 10.25
C THR A 4 -12.08 7.96 10.61
N ALA A 5 -11.70 7.73 11.81
CA ALA A 5 -10.36 8.00 12.20
C ALA A 5 -9.42 7.06 11.48
N THR A 6 -8.32 7.59 10.99
CA THR A 6 -7.29 6.74 10.43
C THR A 6 -6.72 5.85 11.53
N PRO A 7 -6.64 4.54 11.30
CA PRO A 7 -6.06 3.67 12.32
C PRO A 7 -4.63 4.07 12.64
N ALA A 8 -4.21 3.74 13.85
CA ALA A 8 -2.83 3.97 14.23
C ALA A 8 -1.93 3.08 13.39
N LEU A 9 -1.09 3.69 12.59
CA LEU A 9 -0.22 2.96 11.69
C LEU A 9 1.17 2.85 12.28
N SER A 10 1.81 1.71 12.07
CA SER A 10 3.22 1.56 12.40
C SER A 10 4.04 2.46 11.49
N ILE A 11 5.31 2.63 11.82
CA ILE A 11 6.16 3.51 11.04
C ILE A 11 6.29 3.02 9.60
N ASN A 12 6.37 1.71 9.40
CA ASN A 12 6.47 1.17 8.05
C ASN A 12 5.16 1.34 7.29
N GLN A 13 4.04 1.11 7.94
CA GLN A 13 2.74 1.31 7.33
C GLN A 13 2.52 2.78 6.96
N ARG A 14 2.92 3.68 7.85
CA ARG A 14 2.77 5.11 7.62
C ARG A 14 3.62 5.56 6.45
N ASN A 15 4.86 5.09 6.39
CA ASN A 15 5.76 5.47 5.31
C ASN A 15 5.23 4.97 3.96
N LEU A 16 4.74 3.75 3.92
CA LEU A 16 4.21 3.19 2.69
C LEU A 16 2.94 3.90 2.26
N TYR A 17 2.08 4.20 3.22
CA TYR A 17 0.85 4.91 2.93
C TYR A 17 1.14 6.35 2.46
N ALA A 18 2.13 7.01 3.07
CA ALA A 18 2.53 8.34 2.64
C ALA A 18 3.06 8.31 1.20
N TYR A 19 3.80 7.28 0.85
CA TYR A 19 4.29 7.10 -0.51
C TYR A 19 3.10 7.00 -1.49
N TYR A 20 2.11 6.20 -1.14
CA TYR A 20 0.91 6.06 -1.95
C TYR A 20 0.15 7.38 -2.07
N LEU A 21 -0.02 8.10 -0.95
CA LEU A 21 -0.75 9.37 -0.96
C LEU A 21 -0.03 10.42 -1.78
N ASN A 22 1.29 10.45 -1.71
CA ASN A 22 2.06 11.38 -2.54
C ASN A 22 1.89 11.09 -4.01
N HIS A 23 1.88 9.81 -4.37
CA HIS A 23 1.63 9.41 -5.74
C HIS A 23 0.23 9.83 -6.18
N LYS A 24 -0.76 9.59 -5.32
CA LYS A 24 -2.14 9.94 -5.63
C LYS A 24 -2.29 11.46 -5.81
N LYS A 25 -1.64 12.23 -4.95
CA LYS A 25 -1.68 13.67 -5.03
C LYS A 25 -1.07 14.18 -6.34
N LYS A 26 -0.02 13.51 -6.81
CA LYS A 26 0.70 13.95 -7.99
C LYS A 26 0.05 13.45 -9.28
N TYR A 27 -0.45 12.23 -9.27
CA TYR A 27 -0.92 11.57 -10.50
C TYR A 27 -2.39 11.19 -10.47
N GLY A 28 -3.10 11.47 -9.39
CA GLY A 28 -4.51 11.11 -9.27
C GLY A 28 -4.68 9.65 -8.89
N ASP A 29 -5.76 9.03 -9.35
CA ASP A 29 -6.11 7.66 -8.96
C ASP A 29 -5.45 6.62 -9.84
N THR A 30 -4.32 6.95 -10.43
CA THR A 30 -3.58 5.97 -11.23
C THR A 30 -2.88 4.97 -10.32
N PRO A 31 -2.57 3.78 -10.84
CA PRO A 31 -1.88 2.78 -10.03
C PRO A 31 -0.53 3.28 -9.52
N CYS A 32 -0.23 2.95 -8.29
CA CYS A 32 1.04 3.28 -7.66
C CYS A 32 1.85 2.00 -7.52
N PHE A 33 3.07 2.00 -8.03
CA PHE A 33 3.90 0.81 -8.06
C PHE A 33 4.90 0.85 -6.91
N VAL A 34 4.93 -0.21 -6.12
CA VAL A 34 5.89 -0.36 -5.02
C VAL A 34 6.87 -1.46 -5.42
N PRO A 35 8.14 -1.13 -5.60
CA PRO A 35 9.11 -2.15 -6.04
C PRO A 35 9.21 -3.30 -5.06
N LYS A 36 9.31 -4.51 -5.58
CA LYS A 36 9.62 -5.67 -4.76
C LYS A 36 11.12 -5.71 -4.55
N LEU A 37 11.50 -5.91 -3.31
CA LEU A 37 12.90 -6.02 -2.97
C LEU A 37 13.36 -7.47 -3.14
N PRO A 38 14.67 -7.70 -3.14
CA PRO A 38 15.17 -9.08 -3.22
C PRO A 38 14.56 -9.96 -2.16
N ALA A 39 14.35 -11.23 -2.51
CA ALA A 39 13.61 -12.16 -1.66
C ALA A 39 14.25 -12.34 -0.29
N GLN A 40 15.54 -12.10 -0.16
CA GLN A 40 16.24 -12.27 1.11
C GLN A 40 16.25 -11.02 1.96
N SER A 41 15.60 -9.97 1.49
CA SER A 41 15.60 -8.71 2.21
C SER A 41 14.55 -8.73 3.31
N SER A 42 14.93 -8.35 4.51
CA SER A 42 13.97 -8.19 5.60
C SER A 42 12.99 -7.06 5.32
N ARG A 43 13.37 -6.11 4.49
CA ARG A 43 12.48 -5.02 4.09
C ARG A 43 11.32 -5.52 3.25
N LEU A 44 11.55 -6.55 2.43
CA LEU A 44 10.47 -7.12 1.64
C LEU A 44 9.34 -7.60 2.54
N GLU A 45 9.70 -8.31 3.59
CA GLU A 45 8.71 -8.82 4.53
C GLU A 45 7.97 -7.68 5.23
N GLN A 46 8.69 -6.65 5.63
CA GLN A 46 8.08 -5.48 6.26
C GLN A 46 7.13 -4.76 5.31
N TYR A 47 7.53 -4.60 4.06
CA TYR A 47 6.65 -3.99 3.06
C TYR A 47 5.41 -4.83 2.83
N LEU A 48 5.58 -6.14 2.75
CA LEU A 48 4.44 -7.02 2.51
C LEU A 48 3.45 -6.95 3.68
N GLN A 49 3.96 -6.96 4.90
CA GLN A 49 3.09 -6.83 6.07
C GLN A 49 2.38 -5.49 6.07
N ALA A 50 3.09 -4.42 5.73
CA ALA A 50 2.50 -3.10 5.68
C ALA A 50 1.40 -3.02 4.63
N LEU A 51 1.65 -3.60 3.45
CA LEU A 51 0.63 -3.64 2.40
C LEU A 51 -0.62 -4.37 2.86
N VAL A 52 -0.43 -5.53 3.49
CA VAL A 52 -1.56 -6.33 3.98
C VAL A 52 -2.38 -5.54 4.98
N ARG A 53 -1.71 -4.88 5.93
CA ARG A 53 -2.43 -4.10 6.93
C ARG A 53 -3.18 -2.93 6.35
N LEU A 54 -2.55 -2.19 5.43
CA LEU A 54 -3.22 -1.07 4.79
C LEU A 54 -4.45 -1.53 4.01
N GLU A 55 -4.33 -2.69 3.37
CA GLU A 55 -5.46 -3.27 2.65
C GLU A 55 -6.57 -3.68 3.59
N GLU A 56 -6.21 -4.29 4.73
CA GLU A 56 -7.19 -4.68 5.73
C GLU A 56 -7.92 -3.50 6.33
N TYR A 57 -7.23 -2.36 6.46
CA TYR A 57 -7.85 -1.15 6.97
C TYR A 57 -8.73 -0.46 5.92
N GLY A 58 -8.71 -0.94 4.69
CA GLY A 58 -9.50 -0.33 3.63
C GLY A 58 -8.90 0.94 3.07
N LEU A 59 -7.63 1.20 3.34
CA LEU A 59 -6.99 2.43 2.87
C LEU A 59 -6.45 2.29 1.45
N ILE A 60 -6.17 1.06 1.03
CA ILE A 60 -5.70 0.77 -0.33
C ILE A 60 -6.21 -0.59 -0.75
N ARG A 61 -6.08 -0.87 -2.05
CA ARG A 61 -6.18 -2.23 -2.59
C ARG A 61 -4.82 -2.59 -3.17
N VAL A 62 -4.50 -3.86 -3.16
CA VAL A 62 -3.23 -4.33 -3.70
C VAL A 62 -3.49 -5.38 -4.75
N ASP A 63 -2.91 -5.20 -5.92
CA ASP A 63 -2.99 -6.19 -6.98
C ASP A 63 -1.78 -7.10 -6.88
N ARG A 64 -2.02 -8.34 -6.50
CA ARG A 64 -0.97 -9.35 -6.35
C ARG A 64 -1.03 -10.39 -7.45
N SER A 65 -1.83 -10.15 -8.48
CA SER A 65 -2.07 -11.15 -9.51
C SER A 65 -0.85 -11.43 -10.36
N SER A 66 0.13 -10.56 -10.35
CA SER A 66 1.28 -10.70 -11.22
C SER A 66 2.50 -11.13 -10.43
N ALA A 67 2.65 -12.41 -10.26
CA ALA A 67 3.82 -12.94 -9.56
C ALA A 67 5.12 -12.63 -10.28
N ASN A 68 5.04 -12.35 -11.58
CA ASN A 68 6.23 -12.10 -12.38
C ASN A 68 6.66 -10.64 -12.40
N TYR A 69 5.86 -9.74 -11.82
CA TYR A 69 6.22 -8.34 -11.82
C TYR A 69 7.17 -8.04 -10.66
N THR A 70 7.99 -7.02 -10.88
CA THR A 70 8.94 -6.59 -9.88
C THR A 70 8.38 -5.52 -8.96
N ALA A 71 7.06 -5.37 -8.95
CA ALA A 71 6.41 -4.36 -8.12
C ALA A 71 5.02 -4.82 -7.73
N TRP A 72 4.57 -4.33 -6.58
CA TRP A 72 3.16 -4.44 -6.21
C TRP A 72 2.42 -3.21 -6.71
N ILE A 73 1.17 -3.40 -7.06
CA ILE A 73 0.35 -2.31 -7.58
C ILE A 73 -0.64 -1.91 -6.50
N MET A 74 -0.52 -0.67 -6.02
CA MET A 74 -1.45 -0.11 -5.04
C MET A 74 -2.51 0.68 -5.77
N LEU A 75 -3.75 0.43 -5.44
CA LEU A 75 -4.90 1.01 -6.11
C LEU A 75 -5.76 1.75 -5.10
N PRO A 76 -6.62 2.67 -5.57
CA PRO A 76 -7.57 3.32 -4.66
C PRO A 76 -8.46 2.29 -3.99
N PRO A 77 -8.92 2.56 -2.76
CA PRO A 77 -9.84 1.64 -2.11
C PRO A 77 -11.14 1.55 -2.90
N LYS A 78 -11.76 0.39 -2.79
CA LYS A 78 -13.04 0.20 -3.43
C LYS A 78 -14.08 1.08 -2.76
N GLU A 79 -14.86 1.75 -3.57
CA GLU A 79 -15.99 2.49 -3.02
C GLU A 79 -17.12 1.54 -2.70
N GLN A 80 -17.76 1.82 -1.60
CA GLN A 80 -18.89 1.00 -1.16
C GLN A 80 -20.20 1.61 -1.58
#